data_1c75eb78f93086ca34ccef872a886f72
#
_entry.id   1c75eb78f93086ca34ccef872a886f72
#
_cell.length_a   1.000
_cell.length_b   1.000
_cell.length_c   1.000
_cell.angle_alpha   90.00
_cell.angle_beta   90.00
_cell.angle_gamma   90.00
#
_symmetry.space_group_name_H-M   'P 1'
#
loop_
_entity.id
_entity.type
_entity.pdbx_description
1 polymer ?
#
loop_
_entity_poly.entity_id
_entity_poly.type
_entity_poly.pdbx_seq_one_letter_code
_entity_poly.pdbx_strand_id
1 'polypeptide(L)'
;MSLRSLRALCLTSFFIADVRDGLGPFLGIFLTQRHWQAEDIGLLMTVGGVAGLLATLPAGFITDTSRHKRVLLAGVCLAITLTTLLLWFSQKTSVVALSQVASGICAAFVGPLIAGITLGLTRQRGFSAQMGKNEAFNHAGNFFTALIAGAIAWYWGIGGIFILMACTTLLTLVALLAIRGGDIDDDAARGIEAASTPSLPGFAILFRHTPLLIAGVTLMLFH
;
A
#
# COMPACT_ATOMS: atom_id res chain seq x y z
N MET A 1 13.53 10.13 19.35
CA MET A 1 12.53 9.15 18.84
C MET A 1 11.21 9.35 19.59
N SER A 2 10.15 9.77 18.90
CA SER A 2 8.84 10.02 19.52
C SER A 2 8.02 8.73 19.55
N LEU A 3 7.71 8.22 20.75
CA LEU A 3 6.81 7.07 20.91
C LEU A 3 5.43 7.32 20.30
N ARG A 4 5.01 8.59 20.23
CA ARG A 4 3.75 8.98 19.60
C ARG A 4 3.77 8.69 18.10
N SER A 5 4.83 9.09 17.39
CA SER A 5 4.95 8.88 15.94
C SER A 5 5.08 7.41 15.59
N LEU A 6 5.74 6.59 16.42
CA LEU A 6 5.81 5.14 16.22
C LEU A 6 4.46 4.44 16.41
N ARG A 7 3.69 4.83 17.45
CA ARG A 7 2.32 4.32 17.64
C ARG A 7 1.39 4.74 16.50
N ALA A 8 1.50 5.98 16.06
CA ALA A 8 0.74 6.47 14.92
C ALA A 8 1.07 5.70 13.64
N LEU A 9 2.35 5.33 13.41
CA LEU A 9 2.76 4.51 12.28
C LEU A 9 2.17 3.09 12.35
N CYS A 10 2.14 2.46 13.54
CA CYS A 10 1.47 1.18 13.72
C CYS A 10 -0.04 1.27 13.41
N LEU A 11 -0.72 2.34 13.87
CA LEU A 11 -2.13 2.56 13.54
C LEU A 11 -2.34 2.83 12.05
N THR A 12 -1.44 3.57 11.40
CA THR A 12 -1.44 3.73 9.95
C THR A 12 -1.35 2.39 9.25
N SER A 13 -0.42 1.50 9.69
CA SER A 13 -0.27 0.15 9.12
C SER A 13 -1.50 -0.73 9.34
N PHE A 14 -2.20 -0.55 10.46
CA PHE A 14 -3.44 -1.27 10.75
C PHE A 14 -4.58 -0.87 9.80
N PHE A 15 -4.83 0.43 9.63
CA PHE A 15 -5.95 0.89 8.82
C PHE A 15 -5.66 0.84 7.32
N ILE A 16 -4.40 1.01 6.89
CA ILE A 16 -4.03 0.98 5.47
C ILE A 16 -4.16 -0.43 4.87
N ALA A 17 -4.18 -1.47 5.71
CA ALA A 17 -4.35 -2.85 5.29
C ALA A 17 -5.59 -3.04 4.41
N ASP A 18 -6.72 -2.44 4.80
CA ASP A 18 -7.97 -2.45 4.03
C ASP A 18 -7.88 -1.58 2.76
N VAL A 19 -7.29 -0.38 2.89
CA VAL A 19 -7.21 0.59 1.80
C VAL A 19 -6.36 0.07 0.65
N ARG A 20 -5.27 -0.63 0.95
CA ARG A 20 -4.31 -1.14 -0.05
C ARG A 20 -4.96 -2.05 -1.07
N ASP A 21 -5.85 -2.91 -0.62
CA ASP A 21 -6.48 -3.92 -1.47
C ASP A 21 -7.78 -3.41 -2.14
N GLY A 22 -8.20 -2.17 -1.84
CA GLY A 22 -9.45 -1.60 -2.34
C GLY A 22 -10.66 -2.44 -1.93
N LEU A 23 -11.50 -2.85 -2.89
CA LEU A 23 -12.56 -3.82 -2.60
C LEU A 23 -12.05 -5.24 -2.38
N GLY A 24 -10.80 -5.53 -2.71
CA GLY A 24 -10.18 -6.84 -2.53
C GLY A 24 -11.06 -7.98 -3.06
N PRO A 25 -11.29 -9.02 -2.23
CA PRO A 25 -12.11 -10.18 -2.64
C PRO A 25 -13.58 -9.83 -2.92
N PHE A 26 -14.07 -8.69 -2.41
CA PHE A 26 -15.46 -8.28 -2.60
C PHE A 26 -15.73 -7.66 -3.98
N LEU A 27 -14.70 -7.27 -4.73
CA LEU A 27 -14.85 -6.75 -6.10
C LEU A 27 -15.51 -7.77 -7.01
N GLY A 28 -15.06 -9.02 -6.97
CA GLY A 28 -15.64 -10.11 -7.75
C GLY A 28 -17.12 -10.28 -7.46
N ILE A 29 -17.50 -10.32 -6.18
CA ILE A 29 -18.90 -10.45 -5.76
C ILE A 29 -19.71 -9.23 -6.21
N PHE A 30 -19.17 -8.02 -6.06
CA PHE A 30 -19.80 -6.77 -6.46
C PHE A 30 -20.13 -6.73 -7.96
N LEU A 31 -19.19 -7.15 -8.82
CA LEU A 31 -19.37 -7.18 -10.27
C LEU A 31 -20.29 -8.33 -10.72
N THR A 32 -20.17 -9.51 -10.08
CA THR A 32 -21.07 -10.65 -10.36
C THR A 32 -22.53 -10.31 -10.07
N GLN A 33 -22.84 -9.58 -9.00
CA GLN A 33 -24.19 -9.08 -8.72
C GLN A 33 -24.73 -8.12 -9.79
N ARG A 34 -23.85 -7.60 -10.65
CA ARG A 34 -24.17 -6.72 -11.80
C ARG A 34 -24.08 -7.44 -13.13
N HIS A 35 -24.18 -8.78 -13.11
CA HIS A 35 -24.22 -9.64 -14.30
C HIS A 35 -22.91 -9.65 -15.13
N TRP A 36 -21.77 -9.32 -14.49
CA TRP A 36 -20.47 -9.47 -15.14
C TRP A 36 -20.07 -10.93 -15.23
N GLN A 37 -19.42 -11.31 -16.34
CA GLN A 37 -18.88 -12.65 -16.52
C GLN A 37 -17.59 -12.83 -15.72
N ALA A 38 -17.37 -14.04 -15.21
CA ALA A 38 -16.18 -14.33 -14.40
C ALA A 38 -14.87 -14.10 -15.18
N GLU A 39 -14.88 -14.33 -16.50
CA GLU A 39 -13.74 -14.08 -17.40
C GLU A 39 -13.35 -12.60 -17.41
N ASP A 40 -14.32 -11.69 -17.59
CA ASP A 40 -14.07 -10.25 -17.62
C ASP A 40 -13.55 -9.74 -16.29
N ILE A 41 -14.11 -10.24 -15.19
CA ILE A 41 -13.66 -9.90 -13.84
C ILE A 41 -12.21 -10.35 -13.64
N GLY A 42 -11.89 -11.60 -13.96
CA GLY A 42 -10.54 -12.14 -13.86
C GLY A 42 -9.54 -11.41 -14.74
N LEU A 43 -9.92 -11.04 -15.97
CA LEU A 43 -9.07 -10.27 -16.88
C LEU A 43 -8.72 -8.91 -16.27
N LEU A 44 -9.72 -8.17 -15.76
CA LEU A 44 -9.50 -6.83 -15.22
C LEU A 44 -8.70 -6.85 -13.91
N MET A 45 -8.93 -7.84 -13.06
CA MET A 45 -8.08 -8.05 -11.86
C MET A 45 -6.63 -8.35 -12.26
N THR A 46 -6.42 -9.17 -13.29
CA THR A 46 -5.08 -9.47 -13.81
C THR A 46 -4.41 -8.21 -14.38
N VAL A 47 -5.13 -7.38 -15.12
CA VAL A 47 -4.61 -6.10 -15.65
C VAL A 47 -4.17 -5.19 -14.49
N GLY A 48 -4.95 -5.10 -13.42
CA GLY A 48 -4.57 -4.37 -12.21
C GLY A 48 -3.30 -4.92 -11.54
N GLY A 49 -3.21 -6.25 -11.41
CA GLY A 49 -2.03 -6.92 -10.87
C GLY A 49 -0.76 -6.68 -11.69
N VAL A 50 -0.87 -6.80 -13.02
CA VAL A 50 0.24 -6.49 -13.95
C VAL A 50 0.66 -5.01 -13.85
N ALA A 51 -0.30 -4.10 -13.78
CA ALA A 51 -0.01 -2.67 -13.60
C ALA A 51 0.75 -2.41 -12.29
N GLY A 52 0.35 -3.06 -11.19
CA GLY A 52 1.05 -3.00 -9.90
C GLY A 52 2.47 -3.56 -9.97
N LEU A 53 2.64 -4.72 -10.62
CA LEU A 53 3.96 -5.32 -10.81
C LEU A 53 4.90 -4.40 -11.59
N LEU A 54 4.44 -3.83 -12.69
CA LEU A 54 5.22 -2.89 -13.50
C LEU A 54 5.52 -1.59 -12.74
N ALA A 55 4.60 -1.15 -11.88
CA ALA A 55 4.77 0.04 -11.06
C ALA A 55 5.75 -0.16 -9.89
N THR A 56 6.06 -1.39 -9.48
CA THR A 56 6.88 -1.68 -8.28
C THR A 56 8.25 -0.99 -8.33
N LEU A 57 8.94 -1.05 -9.46
CA LEU A 57 10.26 -0.44 -9.63
C LEU A 57 10.19 1.09 -9.64
N PRO A 58 9.33 1.75 -10.47
CA PRO A 58 9.15 3.19 -10.42
C PRO A 58 8.69 3.69 -9.03
N ALA A 59 7.79 2.96 -8.38
CA ALA A 59 7.29 3.31 -7.05
C ALA A 59 8.42 3.32 -6.00
N GLY A 60 9.30 2.33 -6.01
CA GLY A 60 10.49 2.29 -5.17
C GLY A 60 11.36 3.51 -5.41
N PHE A 61 11.74 3.78 -6.67
CA PHE A 61 12.60 4.91 -7.03
C PHE A 61 11.99 6.27 -6.62
N ILE A 62 10.70 6.50 -6.89
CA ILE A 62 10.01 7.74 -6.52
C ILE A 62 9.95 7.88 -4.99
N THR A 63 9.68 6.79 -4.28
CA THR A 63 9.63 6.78 -2.82
C THR A 63 11.00 7.11 -2.23
N ASP A 64 12.09 6.52 -2.72
CA ASP A 64 13.43 6.73 -2.20
C ASP A 64 13.90 8.17 -2.40
N THR A 65 13.56 8.78 -3.54
CA THR A 65 13.92 10.18 -3.85
C THR A 65 13.03 11.21 -3.15
N SER A 66 11.81 10.84 -2.76
CA SER A 66 10.83 11.77 -2.17
C SER A 66 11.18 12.14 -0.72
N ARG A 67 11.13 13.45 -0.42
CA ARG A 67 11.20 13.99 0.95
C ARG A 67 9.84 14.03 1.65
N HIS A 68 8.75 13.96 0.91
CA HIS A 68 7.38 14.10 1.44
C HIS A 68 6.63 12.77 1.48
N LYS A 69 7.27 11.72 2.03
CA LYS A 69 6.71 10.35 2.04
C LYS A 69 5.32 10.27 2.67
N ARG A 70 5.04 11.08 3.72
CA ARG A 70 3.71 11.13 4.36
C ARG A 70 2.63 11.66 3.42
N VAL A 71 2.92 12.75 2.70
CA VAL A 71 1.97 13.35 1.75
C VAL A 71 1.74 12.42 0.58
N LEU A 72 2.81 11.77 0.10
CA LEU A 72 2.71 10.78 -0.97
C LEU A 72 1.85 9.60 -0.55
N LEU A 73 2.05 9.06 0.67
CA LEU A 73 1.22 7.97 1.19
C LEU A 73 -0.25 8.38 1.33
N ALA A 74 -0.53 9.59 1.82
CA ALA A 74 -1.89 10.12 1.89
C ALA A 74 -2.53 10.22 0.50
N GLY A 75 -1.79 10.74 -0.48
CA GLY A 75 -2.23 10.83 -1.88
C GLY A 75 -2.55 9.47 -2.50
N VAL A 76 -1.69 8.49 -2.25
CA VAL A 76 -1.87 7.09 -2.68
C VAL A 76 -3.16 6.49 -2.08
N CYS A 77 -3.36 6.63 -0.76
CA CYS A 77 -4.57 6.13 -0.10
C CYS A 77 -5.84 6.79 -0.66
N LEU A 78 -5.81 8.10 -0.85
CA LEU A 78 -6.93 8.84 -1.45
C LEU A 78 -7.19 8.40 -2.89
N ALA A 79 -6.14 8.20 -3.69
CA ALA A 79 -6.29 7.76 -5.08
C ALA A 79 -6.93 6.38 -5.18
N ILE A 80 -6.50 5.40 -4.37
CA ILE A 80 -7.11 4.08 -4.31
C ILE A 80 -8.59 4.20 -3.93
N THR A 81 -8.89 4.95 -2.87
CA THR A 81 -10.25 5.11 -2.39
C THR A 81 -11.15 5.77 -3.42
N LEU A 82 -10.71 6.87 -4.02
CA LEU A 82 -11.50 7.59 -5.02
C LEU A 82 -11.74 6.75 -6.27
N THR A 83 -10.72 6.07 -6.79
CA THR A 83 -10.89 5.21 -7.97
C THR A 83 -11.79 4.01 -7.69
N THR A 84 -11.74 3.48 -6.48
CA THR A 84 -12.65 2.40 -6.05
C THR A 84 -14.08 2.91 -5.85
N LEU A 85 -14.27 4.10 -5.25
CA LEU A 85 -15.59 4.71 -5.09
C LEU A 85 -16.25 5.05 -6.42
N LEU A 86 -15.49 5.30 -7.49
CA LEU A 86 -16.06 5.48 -8.85
C LEU A 86 -16.85 4.25 -9.32
N LEU A 87 -16.49 3.05 -8.85
CA LEU A 87 -17.22 1.81 -9.18
C LEU A 87 -18.66 1.81 -8.63
N TRP A 88 -18.92 2.56 -7.58
CA TRP A 88 -20.28 2.73 -7.07
C TRP A 88 -21.20 3.43 -8.07
N PHE A 89 -20.67 4.41 -8.79
CA PHE A 89 -21.44 5.23 -9.73
C PHE A 89 -21.47 4.65 -11.13
N SER A 90 -20.44 3.93 -11.55
CA SER A 90 -20.34 3.39 -12.91
C SER A 90 -19.55 2.09 -12.94
N GLN A 91 -20.17 1.07 -13.52
CA GLN A 91 -19.56 -0.25 -13.73
C GLN A 91 -19.27 -0.49 -15.22
N LYS A 92 -19.04 0.57 -16.01
CA LYS A 92 -18.54 0.41 -17.39
C LYS A 92 -17.16 -0.24 -17.35
N THR A 93 -16.87 -1.12 -18.31
CA THR A 93 -15.58 -1.84 -18.40
C THR A 93 -14.38 -0.90 -18.31
N SER A 94 -14.45 0.26 -18.96
CA SER A 94 -13.38 1.27 -18.91
C SER A 94 -13.16 1.85 -17.51
N VAL A 95 -14.23 2.06 -16.74
CA VAL A 95 -14.15 2.59 -15.37
C VAL A 95 -13.58 1.53 -14.42
N VAL A 96 -14.02 0.29 -14.56
CA VAL A 96 -13.48 -0.83 -13.77
C VAL A 96 -12.00 -1.05 -14.10
N ALA A 97 -11.63 -1.05 -15.39
CA ALA A 97 -10.24 -1.17 -15.82
C ALA A 97 -9.37 -0.04 -15.25
N LEU A 98 -9.83 1.20 -15.35
CA LEU A 98 -9.12 2.37 -14.81
C LEU A 98 -8.94 2.24 -13.29
N SER A 99 -9.99 1.84 -12.58
CA SER A 99 -9.92 1.64 -11.12
C SER A 99 -8.91 0.55 -10.76
N GLN A 100 -8.90 -0.59 -11.45
CA GLN A 100 -7.96 -1.68 -11.18
C GLN A 100 -6.52 -1.29 -11.48
N VAL A 101 -6.26 -0.63 -12.61
CA VAL A 101 -4.93 -0.15 -12.98
C VAL A 101 -4.43 0.90 -11.98
N ALA A 102 -5.26 1.89 -11.65
CA ALA A 102 -4.91 2.94 -10.71
C ALA A 102 -4.65 2.37 -9.29
N SER A 103 -5.51 1.47 -8.81
CA SER A 103 -5.33 0.80 -7.52
C SER A 103 -4.07 -0.06 -7.49
N GLY A 104 -3.80 -0.83 -8.56
CA GLY A 104 -2.58 -1.63 -8.67
C GLY A 104 -1.31 -0.78 -8.63
N ILE A 105 -1.27 0.30 -9.43
CA ILE A 105 -0.14 1.25 -9.42
C ILE A 105 0.04 1.86 -8.03
N CYS A 106 -1.04 2.37 -7.43
CA CYS A 106 -0.99 3.00 -6.12
C CYS A 106 -0.58 2.03 -5.01
N ALA A 107 -1.09 0.80 -5.01
CA ALA A 107 -0.74 -0.23 -4.03
C ALA A 107 0.77 -0.54 -4.01
N ALA A 108 1.44 -0.47 -5.16
CA ALA A 108 2.89 -0.67 -5.27
C ALA A 108 3.72 0.35 -4.46
N PHE A 109 3.18 1.54 -4.17
CA PHE A 109 3.84 2.58 -3.37
C PHE A 109 3.75 2.33 -1.87
N VAL A 110 2.73 1.61 -1.38
CA VAL A 110 2.41 1.51 0.05
C VAL A 110 3.57 0.91 0.84
N GLY A 111 4.09 -0.24 0.40
CA GLY A 111 5.20 -0.92 1.08
C GLY A 111 6.47 -0.07 1.19
N PRO A 112 7.02 0.43 0.08
CA PRO A 112 8.18 1.32 0.09
C PRO A 112 7.99 2.58 0.94
N LEU A 113 6.79 3.20 0.91
CA LEU A 113 6.50 4.40 1.70
C LEU A 113 6.48 4.11 3.20
N ILE A 114 5.84 3.02 3.63
CA ILE A 114 5.86 2.59 5.05
C ILE A 114 7.28 2.27 5.49
N ALA A 115 8.05 1.56 4.68
CA ALA A 115 9.45 1.25 4.97
C ALA A 115 10.31 2.54 5.09
N GLY A 116 10.16 3.47 4.14
CA GLY A 116 10.87 4.74 4.17
C GLY A 116 10.52 5.61 5.38
N ILE A 117 9.23 5.71 5.76
CA ILE A 117 8.80 6.43 6.97
C ILE A 117 9.36 5.74 8.22
N THR A 118 9.32 4.39 8.25
CA THR A 118 9.88 3.61 9.36
C THR A 118 11.37 3.89 9.53
N LEU A 119 12.12 3.86 8.43
CA LEU A 119 13.56 4.13 8.43
C LEU A 119 13.87 5.56 8.90
N GLY A 120 13.11 6.55 8.44
CA GLY A 120 13.25 7.94 8.86
C GLY A 120 12.95 8.16 10.34
N LEU A 121 12.03 7.37 10.95
CA LEU A 121 11.71 7.47 12.37
C LEU A 121 12.67 6.71 13.28
N THR A 122 13.22 5.57 12.83
CA THR A 122 13.96 4.64 13.69
C THR A 122 15.44 4.52 13.34
N ARG A 123 15.83 5.04 12.18
CA ARG A 123 17.13 4.79 11.55
C ARG A 123 17.40 3.28 11.45
N GLN A 124 18.60 2.88 11.01
CA GLN A 124 18.97 1.47 10.78
C GLN A 124 18.81 0.60 12.05
N ARG A 125 19.17 1.14 13.22
CA ARG A 125 19.20 0.35 14.47
C ARG A 125 17.82 -0.13 14.93
N GLY A 126 16.79 0.66 14.70
CA GLY A 126 15.42 0.35 15.14
C GLY A 126 14.51 -0.17 14.02
N PHE A 127 14.97 -0.14 12.78
CA PHE A 127 14.16 -0.42 11.59
C PHE A 127 13.48 -1.79 11.62
N SER A 128 14.26 -2.85 11.78
CA SER A 128 13.75 -4.23 11.74
C SER A 128 12.69 -4.50 12.83
N ALA A 129 12.95 -4.03 14.06
CA ALA A 129 12.00 -4.21 15.17
C ALA A 129 10.70 -3.43 14.95
N GLN A 130 10.77 -2.20 14.42
CA GLN A 130 9.59 -1.41 14.14
C GLN A 130 8.84 -1.93 12.92
N MET A 131 9.55 -2.38 11.89
CA MET A 131 8.93 -2.98 10.70
C MET A 131 8.15 -4.24 11.07
N GLY A 132 8.71 -5.10 11.91
CA GLY A 132 7.98 -6.26 12.44
C GLY A 132 6.68 -5.89 13.18
N LYS A 133 6.69 -4.77 13.96
CA LYS A 133 5.47 -4.26 14.60
C LYS A 133 4.47 -3.75 13.57
N ASN A 134 4.92 -3.00 12.58
CA ASN A 134 4.05 -2.49 11.53
C ASN A 134 3.37 -3.64 10.78
N GLU A 135 4.10 -4.71 10.45
CA GLU A 135 3.54 -5.90 9.80
C GLU A 135 2.55 -6.64 10.70
N ALA A 136 2.84 -6.77 12.00
CA ALA A 136 1.89 -7.35 12.95
C ALA A 136 0.57 -6.55 13.01
N PHE A 137 0.66 -5.21 13.02
CA PHE A 137 -0.52 -4.34 12.97
C PHE A 137 -1.24 -4.42 11.62
N ASN A 138 -0.51 -4.52 10.51
CA ASN A 138 -1.08 -4.70 9.17
C ASN A 138 -1.88 -6.02 9.08
N HIS A 139 -1.30 -7.14 9.52
CA HIS A 139 -2.03 -8.41 9.54
C HIS A 139 -3.24 -8.39 10.49
N ALA A 140 -3.12 -7.75 11.66
CA ALA A 140 -4.27 -7.53 12.54
C ALA A 140 -5.35 -6.69 11.86
N GLY A 141 -4.96 -5.61 11.14
CA GLY A 141 -5.86 -4.79 10.33
C GLY A 141 -6.63 -5.62 9.31
N ASN A 142 -5.93 -6.41 8.50
CA ASN A 142 -6.56 -7.31 7.52
C ASN A 142 -7.56 -8.26 8.18
N PHE A 143 -7.20 -8.87 9.31
CA PHE A 143 -8.09 -9.80 10.01
C PHE A 143 -9.37 -9.10 10.51
N PHE A 144 -9.24 -7.98 11.22
CA PHE A 144 -10.39 -7.27 11.74
C PHE A 144 -11.25 -6.67 10.64
N THR A 145 -10.64 -6.10 9.60
CA THR A 145 -11.40 -5.55 8.47
C THR A 145 -12.15 -6.63 7.72
N ALA A 146 -11.55 -7.81 7.49
CA ALA A 146 -12.24 -8.92 6.83
C ALA A 146 -13.48 -9.37 7.63
N LEU A 147 -13.40 -9.45 8.97
CA LEU A 147 -14.54 -9.77 9.82
C LEU A 147 -15.63 -8.70 9.74
N ILE A 148 -15.25 -7.43 9.84
CA ILE A 148 -16.20 -6.30 9.79
C ILE A 148 -16.83 -6.22 8.40
N ALA A 149 -16.04 -6.35 7.33
CA ALA A 149 -16.54 -6.34 5.96
C ALA A 149 -17.50 -7.48 5.68
N GLY A 150 -17.23 -8.69 6.19
CA GLY A 150 -18.14 -9.83 6.10
C GLY A 150 -19.46 -9.56 6.81
N ALA A 151 -19.44 -9.01 8.04
CA ALA A 151 -20.63 -8.63 8.78
C ALA A 151 -21.42 -7.52 8.07
N ILE A 152 -20.73 -6.49 7.58
CA ILE A 152 -21.38 -5.40 6.82
C ILE A 152 -22.03 -5.93 5.54
N ALA A 153 -21.32 -6.80 4.80
CA ALA A 153 -21.86 -7.40 3.59
C ALA A 153 -23.13 -8.23 3.86
N TRP A 154 -23.16 -8.91 5.00
CA TRP A 154 -24.31 -9.71 5.44
C TRP A 154 -25.53 -8.85 5.79
N TYR A 155 -25.35 -7.78 6.59
CA TYR A 155 -26.46 -6.97 7.10
C TYR A 155 -26.92 -5.86 6.16
N TRP A 156 -25.97 -5.22 5.45
CA TRP A 156 -26.24 -4.04 4.60
C TRP A 156 -25.87 -4.24 3.13
N GLY A 157 -25.43 -5.44 2.77
CA GLY A 157 -24.99 -5.76 1.41
C GLY A 157 -23.60 -5.19 1.08
N ILE A 158 -23.14 -5.54 -0.12
CA ILE A 158 -21.79 -5.19 -0.61
C ILE A 158 -21.54 -3.66 -0.65
N GLY A 159 -22.60 -2.87 -0.80
CA GLY A 159 -22.49 -1.41 -0.77
C GLY A 159 -21.90 -0.84 0.51
N GLY A 160 -22.11 -1.50 1.65
CA GLY A 160 -21.54 -1.10 2.94
C GLY A 160 -20.02 -1.17 2.97
N ILE A 161 -19.40 -2.00 2.13
CA ILE A 161 -17.92 -2.13 2.06
C ILE A 161 -17.27 -0.86 1.53
N PHE A 162 -17.91 -0.15 0.60
CA PHE A 162 -17.41 1.14 0.12
C PHE A 162 -17.36 2.19 1.24
N ILE A 163 -18.36 2.16 2.14
CA ILE A 163 -18.41 3.05 3.31
C ILE A 163 -17.30 2.65 4.30
N LEU A 164 -17.12 1.35 4.55
CA LEU A 164 -16.05 0.84 5.40
C LEU A 164 -14.69 1.33 4.89
N MET A 165 -14.41 1.15 3.60
CA MET A 165 -13.16 1.58 2.97
C MET A 165 -12.96 3.10 3.08
N ALA A 166 -14.01 3.91 2.90
CA ALA A 166 -13.90 5.36 3.09
C ALA A 166 -13.58 5.71 4.55
N CYS A 167 -14.18 5.01 5.52
CA CYS A 167 -13.91 5.19 6.95
C CYS A 167 -12.48 4.78 7.30
N THR A 168 -12.01 3.61 6.83
CA THR A 168 -10.64 3.15 7.09
C THR A 168 -9.60 4.05 6.44
N THR A 169 -9.88 4.59 5.26
CA THR A 169 -9.04 5.62 4.63
C THR A 169 -8.97 6.88 5.49
N LEU A 170 -10.10 7.38 5.98
CA LEU A 170 -10.11 8.55 6.87
C LEU A 170 -9.30 8.28 8.14
N LEU A 171 -9.45 7.12 8.76
CA LEU A 171 -8.68 6.71 9.93
C LEU A 171 -7.18 6.59 9.61
N THR A 172 -6.83 6.07 8.43
CA THR A 172 -5.44 6.04 7.93
C THR A 172 -4.87 7.45 7.82
N LEU A 173 -5.61 8.39 7.23
CA LEU A 173 -5.17 9.78 7.10
C LEU A 173 -5.00 10.46 8.47
N VAL A 174 -5.93 10.25 9.39
CA VAL A 174 -5.83 10.78 10.77
C VAL A 174 -4.60 10.21 11.48
N ALA A 175 -4.38 8.89 11.39
CA ALA A 175 -3.20 8.25 11.96
C ALA A 175 -1.90 8.79 11.33
N LEU A 176 -1.89 8.99 10.01
CA LEU A 176 -0.74 9.53 9.28
C LEU A 176 -0.44 10.98 9.66
N LEU A 177 -1.47 11.80 9.88
CA LEU A 177 -1.33 13.18 10.36
C LEU A 177 -0.80 13.24 11.80
N ALA A 178 -1.07 12.22 12.63
CA ALA A 178 -0.54 12.13 13.98
C ALA A 178 0.98 11.85 14.04
N ILE A 179 1.59 11.39 12.94
CA ILE A 179 3.04 11.31 12.79
C ILE A 179 3.59 12.72 12.59
N ARG A 180 4.45 13.17 13.49
CA ARG A 180 5.07 14.50 13.36
C ARG A 180 6.11 14.51 12.24
N GLY A 181 6.01 15.46 11.30
CA GLY A 181 6.97 15.58 10.19
C GLY A 181 8.42 15.80 10.66
N GLY A 182 8.61 16.57 11.72
CA GLY A 182 9.93 16.81 12.30
C GLY A 182 10.56 15.62 13.02
N ASP A 183 9.82 14.53 13.25
CA ASP A 183 10.36 13.29 13.81
C ASP A 183 11.00 12.40 12.73
N ILE A 184 10.70 12.64 11.45
CA ILE A 184 11.20 11.87 10.30
C ILE A 184 12.49 12.52 9.82
N ASP A 185 13.57 11.79 9.91
CA ASP A 185 14.86 12.16 9.32
C ASP A 185 14.82 11.82 7.82
N ASP A 186 14.74 12.86 7.00
CA ASP A 186 14.57 12.70 5.55
C ASP A 186 15.81 12.07 4.88
N ASP A 187 17.01 12.26 5.42
CA ASP A 187 18.22 11.67 4.88
C ASP A 187 18.32 10.18 5.25
N ALA A 188 17.99 9.84 6.50
CA ALA A 188 17.86 8.45 6.93
C ALA A 188 16.75 7.75 6.13
N ALA A 189 15.58 8.39 5.93
CA ALA A 189 14.46 7.85 5.15
C ALA A 189 14.78 7.56 3.68
N ARG A 190 15.88 8.14 3.15
CA ARG A 190 16.39 7.90 1.79
C ARG A 190 17.58 6.94 1.79
N GLY A 191 17.97 6.38 2.93
CA GLY A 191 19.11 5.47 3.04
C GLY A 191 20.48 6.14 2.89
N ILE A 192 20.57 7.47 2.95
CA ILE A 192 21.82 8.22 2.69
C ILE A 192 22.80 8.08 3.87
N GLU A 193 22.33 7.77 5.05
CA GLU A 193 23.16 7.59 6.26
C GLU A 193 24.20 6.46 6.15
N ALA A 194 24.06 5.54 5.18
CA ALA A 194 24.95 4.40 4.99
C ALA A 194 26.01 4.60 3.88
N ALA A 195 25.95 5.69 3.12
CA ALA A 195 26.78 5.87 1.94
C ALA A 195 27.94 6.81 2.19
N SER A 196 29.00 6.32 2.80
CA SER A 196 30.34 6.94 2.73
C SER A 196 31.08 6.62 1.43
N THR A 197 30.47 5.95 0.47
CA THR A 197 31.01 5.65 -0.86
C THR A 197 30.02 6.06 -1.95
N PRO A 198 30.50 6.59 -3.12
CA PRO A 198 29.61 6.93 -4.23
C PRO A 198 28.83 5.68 -4.65
N SER A 199 27.54 5.67 -4.37
CA SER A 199 26.67 4.55 -4.70
C SER A 199 26.44 4.52 -6.20
N LEU A 200 26.83 3.42 -6.83
CA LEU A 200 26.30 3.02 -8.15
C LEU A 200 24.77 3.03 -8.08
N PRO A 201 24.05 3.41 -9.17
CA PRO A 201 22.61 3.34 -9.18
C PRO A 201 22.17 1.94 -8.74
N GLY A 202 21.20 1.85 -7.81
CA GLY A 202 20.83 0.62 -7.11
C GLY A 202 20.58 -0.60 -8.02
N PHE A 203 20.12 -0.35 -9.25
CA PHE A 203 20.00 -1.34 -10.31
C PHE A 203 21.32 -2.00 -10.72
N ALA A 204 22.41 -1.23 -10.83
CA ALA A 204 23.72 -1.75 -11.21
C ALA A 204 24.30 -2.67 -10.11
N ILE A 205 23.95 -2.41 -8.84
CA ILE A 205 24.34 -3.24 -7.72
C ILE A 205 23.58 -4.59 -7.75
N LEU A 206 22.29 -4.57 -8.08
CA LEU A 206 21.47 -5.77 -8.15
C LEU A 206 22.05 -6.79 -9.17
N PHE A 207 22.42 -6.31 -10.37
CA PHE A 207 22.99 -7.17 -11.42
C PHE A 207 24.46 -7.59 -11.15
N ARG A 208 25.15 -6.86 -10.29
CA ARG A 208 26.56 -7.15 -9.97
C ARG A 208 26.75 -8.12 -8.80
N HIS A 209 25.70 -8.30 -7.97
CA HIS A 209 25.73 -9.21 -6.83
C HIS A 209 24.72 -10.35 -7.00
N THR A 210 25.21 -11.50 -7.47
CA THR A 210 24.43 -12.72 -7.69
C THR A 210 23.52 -13.09 -6.50
N PRO A 211 23.95 -13.00 -5.21
CA PRO A 211 23.07 -13.29 -4.08
C PRO A 211 21.86 -12.37 -3.98
N LEU A 212 22.01 -11.07 -4.31
CA LEU A 212 20.91 -10.09 -4.32
C LEU A 212 19.94 -10.38 -5.47
N LEU A 213 20.47 -10.79 -6.61
CA LEU A 213 19.65 -11.17 -7.77
C LEU A 213 18.83 -12.42 -7.48
N ILE A 214 19.43 -13.44 -6.87
CA ILE A 214 18.74 -14.67 -6.45
C ILE A 214 17.64 -14.33 -5.42
N ALA A 215 17.95 -13.53 -4.41
CA ALA A 215 16.96 -13.10 -3.41
C ALA A 215 15.80 -12.33 -4.06
N GLY A 216 16.10 -11.41 -4.99
CA GLY A 216 15.08 -10.65 -5.72
C GLY A 216 14.17 -11.55 -6.56
N VAL A 217 14.75 -12.48 -7.32
CA VAL A 217 14.00 -13.45 -8.13
C VAL A 217 13.17 -14.38 -7.22
N THR A 218 13.74 -14.86 -6.12
CA THR A 218 13.02 -15.71 -5.17
C THR A 218 11.82 -14.98 -4.57
N LEU A 219 11.98 -13.73 -4.15
CA LEU A 219 10.88 -12.90 -3.64
C LEU A 219 9.81 -12.65 -4.70
N MET A 220 10.22 -12.45 -5.96
CA MET A 220 9.28 -12.25 -7.08
C MET A 220 8.48 -13.52 -7.40
N LEU A 221 9.05 -14.71 -7.21
CA LEU A 221 8.36 -15.98 -7.43
C LEU A 221 7.42 -16.36 -6.26
N PHE A 222 7.67 -15.81 -5.06
CA PHE A 222 6.85 -16.08 -3.87
C PHE A 222 5.68 -15.10 -3.70
N HIS A 223 5.59 -14.05 -4.50
CA HIS A 223 4.58 -13.00 -4.40
C HIS A 223 3.56 -13.14 -5.52
#